data_dce43b8f042bfa05bcb05f0787ef46b5
#
_entry.id   dce43b8f042bfa05bcb05f0787ef46b5
#
_cell.length_a   1.000
_cell.length_b   1.000
_cell.length_c   1.000
_cell.angle_alpha   90.00
_cell.angle_beta   90.00
_cell.angle_gamma   90.00
#
_symmetry.space_group_name_H-M   'P 1'
#
loop_
_entity.id
_entity.type
_entity.pdbx_description
1 polymer ?
#
loop_
_entity_poly.entity_id
_entity_poly.type
_entity_poly.pdbx_seq_one_letter_code
_entity_poly.pdbx_strand_id
1 'polypeptide(L)'
;MSVFTPAEVEYLKSQRLGRLATVSAAGDPHVVPCRFRYNEELDVLEVGGGNMGKSKKLRDAAGNGRVAYVIDDSPEPRKPRGIEVRGRAEVVLTGGDEIMKGWDPEFIRIVPSHVAAWGIDTDPFKPKGRSV
;
A
#
# COMPACT_ATOMS: atom_id res chain seq x y z
N MET A 1 -11.10 -3.53 15.57
CA MET A 1 -9.66 -3.50 15.94
C MET A 1 -8.82 -3.52 14.68
N SER A 2 -7.84 -2.62 14.61
CA SER A 2 -6.99 -2.53 13.41
C SER A 2 -5.92 -3.63 13.39
N VAL A 3 -5.52 -4.07 12.19
CA VAL A 3 -4.34 -4.92 12.01
C VAL A 3 -3.05 -4.14 12.20
N PHE A 4 -3.13 -2.80 12.18
CA PHE A 4 -2.00 -1.91 12.43
C PHE A 4 -2.00 -1.44 13.88
N THR A 5 -0.81 -1.23 14.43
CA THR A 5 -0.69 -0.60 15.75
C THR A 5 -1.09 0.87 15.66
N PRO A 6 -1.42 1.54 16.79
CA PRO A 6 -1.72 2.97 16.76
C PRO A 6 -0.59 3.82 16.14
N ALA A 7 0.67 3.49 16.43
CA ALA A 7 1.81 4.20 15.85
C ALA A 7 1.91 3.97 14.34
N GLU A 8 1.61 2.77 13.87
CA GLU A 8 1.60 2.46 12.44
C GLU A 8 0.47 3.22 11.73
N VAL A 9 -0.71 3.30 12.33
CA VAL A 9 -1.83 4.08 11.78
C VAL A 9 -1.42 5.54 11.63
N GLU A 10 -0.80 6.11 12.66
CA GLU A 10 -0.33 7.49 12.61
C GLU A 10 0.70 7.67 11.48
N TYR A 11 1.61 6.73 11.33
CA TYR A 11 2.58 6.78 10.25
C TYR A 11 1.92 6.72 8.88
N LEU A 12 0.97 5.80 8.67
CA LEU A 12 0.23 5.68 7.42
C LEU A 12 -0.48 6.99 7.06
N LYS A 13 -1.07 7.66 8.04
CA LYS A 13 -1.76 8.93 7.83
C LYS A 13 -0.81 10.08 7.49
N SER A 14 0.45 9.98 7.89
CA SER A 14 1.46 11.01 7.65
C SER A 14 2.09 10.94 6.26
N GLN A 15 1.90 9.83 5.54
CA GLN A 15 2.54 9.57 4.26
C GLN A 15 1.54 9.62 3.13
N ARG A 16 2.02 9.88 1.91
CA ARG A 16 1.17 10.03 0.72
C ARG A 16 1.59 9.13 -0.42
N LEU A 17 2.81 8.65 -0.39
CA LEU A 17 3.42 7.93 -1.49
C LEU A 17 4.03 6.62 -1.00
N GLY A 18 3.83 5.58 -1.75
CA GLY A 18 4.47 4.30 -1.55
C GLY A 18 4.81 3.69 -2.88
N ARG A 19 5.22 2.43 -2.85
CA ARG A 19 5.56 1.67 -4.04
C ARG A 19 4.74 0.39 -4.04
N LEU A 20 4.03 0.20 -5.13
CA LEU A 20 3.18 -0.98 -5.33
C LEU A 20 3.94 -2.01 -6.15
N ALA A 21 4.06 -3.21 -5.62
CA ALA A 21 4.58 -4.36 -6.35
C ALA A 21 3.43 -5.25 -6.77
N THR A 22 3.41 -5.62 -8.05
CA THR A 22 2.44 -6.53 -8.63
C THR A 22 3.17 -7.63 -9.39
N VAL A 23 2.46 -8.68 -9.74
CA VAL A 23 3.00 -9.81 -10.49
C VAL A 23 2.10 -10.05 -11.69
N SER A 24 2.71 -10.14 -12.88
CA SER A 24 1.97 -10.41 -14.10
C SER A 24 1.50 -11.87 -14.15
N ALA A 25 0.63 -12.18 -15.11
CA ALA A 25 0.17 -13.55 -15.34
C ALA A 25 1.34 -14.49 -15.67
N ALA A 26 2.42 -13.98 -16.26
CA ALA A 26 3.63 -14.75 -16.56
C ALA A 26 4.59 -14.88 -15.38
N GLY A 27 4.27 -14.28 -14.23
CA GLY A 27 5.12 -14.33 -13.05
C GLY A 27 6.17 -13.21 -12.99
N ASP A 28 6.10 -12.22 -13.85
CA ASP A 28 7.06 -11.12 -13.85
C ASP A 28 6.69 -10.09 -12.78
N PRO A 29 7.63 -9.73 -11.91
CA PRO A 29 7.37 -8.69 -10.91
C PRO A 29 7.43 -7.30 -11.54
N HIS A 30 6.63 -6.38 -11.02
CA HIS A 30 6.59 -5.00 -11.43
C HIS A 30 6.42 -4.12 -10.20
N VAL A 31 7.14 -3.01 -10.14
CA VAL A 31 7.05 -2.08 -9.02
C VAL A 31 7.01 -0.64 -9.53
N VAL A 32 6.08 0.15 -9.00
CA VAL A 32 5.92 1.56 -9.37
C VAL A 32 5.55 2.39 -8.14
N PRO A 33 5.96 3.66 -8.11
CA PRO A 33 5.46 4.57 -7.08
C PRO A 33 4.00 4.93 -7.38
N CYS A 34 3.20 5.00 -6.36
CA CYS A 34 1.82 5.47 -6.49
C CYS A 34 1.30 5.97 -5.17
N ARG A 35 0.33 6.88 -5.26
CA ARG A 35 -0.30 7.47 -4.09
C ARG A 35 -1.24 6.47 -3.43
N PHE A 36 -1.46 6.66 -2.15
CA PHE A 36 -2.38 5.82 -1.38
C PHE A 36 -3.14 6.63 -0.35
N ARG A 37 -4.19 6.01 0.15
CA ARG A 37 -4.90 6.46 1.34
C ARG A 37 -5.13 5.25 2.24
N TYR A 38 -4.90 5.43 3.54
CA TYR A 38 -5.35 4.44 4.52
C TYR A 38 -6.84 4.66 4.80
N ASN A 39 -7.64 3.66 4.51
CA ASN A 39 -9.06 3.66 4.83
C ASN A 39 -9.23 3.06 6.23
N GLU A 40 -9.42 3.94 7.21
CA GLU A 40 -9.49 3.54 8.61
C GLU A 40 -10.74 2.74 8.93
N GLU A 41 -11.84 3.04 8.25
CA GLU A 41 -13.11 2.35 8.45
C GLU A 41 -13.04 0.88 8.03
N LEU A 42 -12.43 0.60 6.89
CA LEU A 42 -12.26 -0.75 6.37
C LEU A 42 -10.94 -1.40 6.78
N ASP A 43 -10.02 -0.63 7.35
CA ASP A 43 -8.68 -1.08 7.75
C ASP A 43 -7.88 -1.64 6.57
N VAL A 44 -7.91 -0.92 5.45
CA VAL A 44 -7.25 -1.31 4.20
C VAL A 44 -6.49 -0.13 3.60
N LEU A 45 -5.57 -0.42 2.68
CA LEU A 45 -4.94 0.61 1.87
C LEU A 45 -5.68 0.74 0.54
N GLU A 46 -5.84 1.96 0.08
CA GLU A 46 -6.43 2.27 -1.21
C GLU A 46 -5.40 2.99 -2.06
N VAL A 47 -5.10 2.42 -3.22
CA VAL A 47 -4.04 2.88 -4.11
C VAL A 47 -4.66 3.35 -5.40
N GLY A 48 -4.37 4.58 -5.80
CA GLY A 48 -4.97 5.17 -6.98
C GLY A 48 -4.08 6.19 -7.66
N GLY A 49 -4.62 6.85 -8.66
CA GLY A 49 -3.91 7.88 -9.41
C GLY A 49 -4.59 8.16 -10.73
N GLY A 50 -4.03 9.12 -11.47
CA GLY A 50 -4.43 9.37 -12.85
C GLY A 50 -3.96 8.22 -13.75
N ASN A 51 -4.77 7.88 -14.75
CA ASN A 51 -4.52 6.76 -15.67
C ASN A 51 -4.49 5.38 -15.00
N MET A 52 -5.05 5.25 -13.82
CA MET A 52 -5.10 3.98 -13.11
C MET A 52 -5.87 2.91 -13.92
N GLY A 53 -7.00 3.29 -14.49
CA GLY A 53 -7.88 2.35 -15.19
C GLY A 53 -7.25 1.67 -16.40
N LYS A 54 -6.21 2.27 -16.99
CA LYS A 54 -5.48 1.71 -18.14
C LYS A 54 -4.10 1.21 -17.76
N SER A 55 -3.78 1.17 -16.47
CA SER A 55 -2.43 0.84 -16.02
C SER A 55 -2.17 -0.66 -16.03
N LYS A 56 -0.89 -1.02 -16.21
CA LYS A 56 -0.42 -2.39 -16.08
C LYS A 56 -0.64 -2.89 -14.64
N LYS A 57 -0.42 -2.04 -13.64
CA LYS A 57 -0.59 -2.41 -12.23
C LYS A 57 -2.02 -2.83 -11.91
N LEU A 58 -3.01 -2.14 -12.49
CA LEU A 58 -4.41 -2.51 -12.29
C LEU A 58 -4.71 -3.88 -12.93
N ARG A 59 -4.23 -4.11 -14.16
CA ARG A 59 -4.42 -5.39 -14.85
C ARG A 59 -3.75 -6.54 -14.11
N ASP A 60 -2.52 -6.34 -13.64
CA ASP A 60 -1.78 -7.35 -12.92
C ASP A 60 -2.45 -7.66 -11.57
N ALA A 61 -2.92 -6.63 -10.87
CA ALA A 61 -3.64 -6.81 -9.61
C ALA A 61 -4.94 -7.58 -9.83
N ALA A 62 -5.69 -7.26 -10.88
CA ALA A 62 -6.93 -7.97 -11.21
C ALA A 62 -6.68 -9.43 -11.58
N GLY A 63 -5.59 -9.70 -12.29
CA GLY A 63 -5.28 -11.05 -12.77
C GLY A 63 -4.67 -11.96 -11.71
N ASN A 64 -3.74 -11.45 -10.91
CA ASN A 64 -3.02 -12.25 -9.91
C ASN A 64 -3.64 -12.17 -8.52
N GLY A 65 -4.10 -11.00 -8.12
CA GLY A 65 -4.71 -10.77 -6.81
C GLY A 65 -3.72 -10.64 -5.66
N ARG A 66 -2.42 -10.83 -5.89
CA ARG A 66 -1.39 -10.70 -4.86
C ARG A 66 -0.58 -9.44 -5.10
N VAL A 67 -0.40 -8.67 -4.05
CA VAL A 67 0.33 -7.40 -4.13
C VAL A 67 1.14 -7.19 -2.86
N ALA A 68 2.13 -6.33 -2.97
CA ALA A 68 2.85 -5.77 -1.83
C ALA A 68 2.93 -4.26 -2.01
N TYR A 69 2.88 -3.55 -0.90
CA TYR A 69 2.97 -2.10 -0.92
C TYR A 69 3.91 -1.67 0.20
N VAL A 70 4.90 -0.85 -0.12
CA VAL A 70 5.83 -0.34 0.86
C VAL A 70 5.73 1.17 0.94
N ILE A 71 5.69 1.67 2.17
CA ILE A 71 5.72 3.09 2.48
C ILE A 71 6.92 3.28 3.39
N ASP A 72 7.86 4.11 2.99
CA ASP A 72 9.05 4.35 3.79
C ASP A 72 9.58 5.76 3.61
N ASP A 73 10.31 6.23 4.59
CA ASP A 73 11.06 7.46 4.52
C ASP A 73 12.23 7.41 5.50
N SER A 74 13.09 8.41 5.44
CA SER A 74 14.20 8.56 6.37
C SER A 74 14.26 10.04 6.76
N PRO A 75 13.51 10.44 7.81
CA PRO A 75 13.45 11.86 8.22
C PRO A 75 14.80 12.40 8.66
N GLU A 76 15.69 11.50 9.12
CA GLU A 76 17.06 11.85 9.50
C GLU A 76 18.00 10.75 9.02
N PRO A 77 19.29 11.05 8.79
CA PRO A 77 20.28 10.02 8.46
C PRO A 77 20.28 8.91 9.50
N ARG A 78 20.32 7.65 9.05
CA ARG A 78 20.35 6.45 9.90
C ARG A 78 19.10 6.24 10.75
N LYS A 79 18.00 6.91 10.37
CA LYS A 79 16.69 6.70 11.02
C LYS A 79 15.64 6.33 9.98
N PRO A 80 15.85 5.24 9.23
CA PRO A 80 14.82 4.77 8.30
C PRO A 80 13.62 4.25 9.07
N ARG A 81 12.45 4.47 8.50
CA ARG A 81 11.21 3.92 9.02
C ARG A 81 10.31 3.52 7.86
N GLY A 82 9.44 2.56 8.09
CA GLY A 82 8.54 2.14 7.03
C GLY A 82 7.63 1.01 7.43
N ILE A 83 6.71 0.71 6.52
CA ILE A 83 5.76 -0.39 6.62
C ILE A 83 5.68 -1.06 5.27
N GLU A 84 5.81 -2.38 5.25
CA GLU A 84 5.45 -3.20 4.09
C GLU A 84 4.15 -3.91 4.39
N VAL A 85 3.21 -3.82 3.46
CA VAL A 85 1.92 -4.51 3.55
C VAL A 85 1.83 -5.47 2.37
N ARG A 86 1.72 -6.76 2.66
CA ARG A 86 1.42 -7.77 1.66
C ARG A 86 -0.02 -8.21 1.80
N GLY A 87 -0.70 -8.43 0.70
CA GLY A 87 -2.09 -8.80 0.80
C GLY A 87 -2.75 -9.11 -0.53
N ARG A 88 -4.06 -9.16 -0.46
CA ARG A 88 -4.91 -9.39 -1.61
C ARG A 88 -5.37 -8.05 -2.17
N ALA A 89 -5.30 -7.93 -3.49
CA ALA A 89 -5.81 -6.77 -4.19
C ALA A 89 -7.26 -6.99 -4.60
N GLU A 90 -8.07 -5.99 -4.33
CA GLU A 90 -9.43 -5.89 -4.87
C GLU A 90 -9.44 -4.70 -5.82
N VAL A 91 -9.80 -4.93 -7.07
CA VAL A 91 -9.96 -3.86 -8.05
C VAL A 91 -11.37 -3.30 -7.89
N VAL A 92 -11.45 -2.00 -7.59
CA VAL A 92 -12.72 -1.29 -7.43
C VAL A 92 -12.87 -0.36 -8.65
N LEU A 93 -14.00 -0.44 -9.32
CA LEU A 93 -14.20 0.22 -10.60
C LEU A 93 -14.71 1.65 -10.50
N THR A 94 -15.18 2.05 -9.33
CA THR A 94 -15.75 3.39 -9.13
C THR A 94 -15.35 3.95 -7.77
N GLY A 95 -15.31 5.27 -7.66
CA GLY A 95 -15.14 5.96 -6.38
C GLY A 95 -13.73 6.49 -6.11
N GLY A 96 -12.74 6.16 -6.93
CA GLY A 96 -11.38 6.66 -6.73
C GLY A 96 -11.29 8.18 -6.77
N ASP A 97 -12.03 8.80 -7.65
CA ASP A 97 -12.09 10.26 -7.81
C ASP A 97 -12.75 10.93 -6.59
N GLU A 98 -13.55 10.22 -5.84
CA GLU A 98 -14.12 10.71 -4.59
C GLU A 98 -13.14 10.58 -3.42
N ILE A 99 -12.21 9.63 -3.50
CA ILE A 99 -11.18 9.44 -2.48
C ILE A 99 -10.16 10.57 -2.52
N MET A 100 -9.68 10.88 -3.72
CA MET A 100 -8.67 11.91 -3.90
C MET A 100 -8.85 12.58 -5.26
N LYS A 101 -8.84 13.91 -5.24
CA LYS A 101 -8.95 14.70 -6.46
C LYS A 101 -7.79 14.36 -7.42
N GLY A 102 -8.14 14.09 -8.67
CA GLY A 102 -7.16 13.72 -9.70
C GLY A 102 -6.98 12.23 -9.88
N TRP A 103 -7.56 11.41 -9.02
CA TRP A 103 -7.58 9.97 -9.23
C TRP A 103 -8.64 9.60 -10.26
N ASP A 104 -8.37 8.53 -11.01
CA ASP A 104 -9.38 7.86 -11.82
C ASP A 104 -10.44 7.24 -10.91
N PRO A 105 -11.65 6.95 -11.43
CA PRO A 105 -12.64 6.19 -10.66
C PRO A 105 -12.14 4.83 -10.21
N GLU A 106 -11.34 4.15 -11.02
CA GLU A 106 -10.79 2.84 -10.71
C GLU A 106 -9.64 2.97 -9.71
N PHE A 107 -9.60 2.08 -8.73
CA PHE A 107 -8.49 2.01 -7.77
C PHE A 107 -8.32 0.59 -7.24
N ILE A 108 -7.21 0.37 -6.55
CA ILE A 108 -6.87 -0.92 -5.96
C ILE A 108 -7.01 -0.81 -4.45
N ARG A 109 -7.78 -1.72 -3.86
CA ARG A 109 -7.88 -1.86 -2.41
C ARG A 109 -7.02 -3.04 -1.98
N ILE A 110 -6.11 -2.81 -1.03
CA ILE A 110 -5.23 -3.86 -0.52
C ILE A 110 -5.73 -4.30 0.85
N VAL A 111 -6.14 -5.56 0.93
CA VAL A 111 -6.56 -6.19 2.18
C VAL A 111 -5.33 -6.87 2.77
N PRO A 112 -4.82 -6.37 3.92
CA PRO A 112 -3.57 -6.91 4.46
C PRO A 112 -3.67 -8.36 4.91
N SER A 113 -2.63 -9.13 4.63
CA SER A 113 -2.44 -10.47 5.17
C SER A 113 -1.13 -10.59 5.95
N HIS A 114 -0.19 -9.69 5.71
CA HIS A 114 1.09 -9.64 6.41
C HIS A 114 1.56 -8.19 6.49
N VAL A 115 2.04 -7.80 7.64
CA VAL A 115 2.57 -6.44 7.87
C VAL A 115 3.97 -6.57 8.45
N ALA A 116 4.93 -5.86 7.88
CA ALA A 116 6.27 -5.72 8.45
C ALA A 116 6.56 -4.24 8.64
N ALA A 117 7.10 -3.88 9.79
CA ALA A 117 7.38 -2.49 10.12
C ALA A 117 8.76 -2.35 10.74
N TRP A 118 9.37 -1.18 10.55
CA TRP A 118 10.67 -0.84 11.12
C TRP A 118 10.71 0.65 11.42
N GLY A 119 11.40 1.02 12.49
CA GLY A 119 11.59 2.42 12.86
C GLY A 119 10.34 3.16 13.29
N ILE A 120 9.25 2.46 13.56
CA ILE A 120 7.99 3.01 14.06
C ILE A 120 7.80 2.44 15.45
N ASP A 121 8.28 3.16 16.46
CA ASP A 121 8.39 2.69 17.85
C ASP A 121 9.20 1.40 17.99
N THR A 122 10.07 1.11 17.03
CA THR A 122 10.92 -0.08 17.00
C THR A 122 12.28 0.27 16.43
N ASP A 123 13.21 -0.69 16.49
CA ASP A 123 14.55 -0.52 15.92
C ASP A 123 14.46 -0.36 14.40
N PRO A 124 15.02 0.75 13.84
CA PRO A 124 15.00 0.97 12.38
C PRO A 124 15.71 -0.12 11.58
N PHE A 125 16.60 -0.87 12.18
CA PHE A 125 17.41 -1.89 11.49
C PHE A 125 16.97 -3.31 11.82
N LYS A 126 15.86 -3.47 12.52
CA LYS A 126 15.30 -4.78 12.88
C LYS A 126 13.82 -4.84 12.51
N PRO A 127 13.50 -5.02 11.23
CA PRO A 127 12.11 -5.15 10.81
C PRO A 127 11.42 -6.31 11.52
N LYS A 128 10.17 -6.10 11.91
CA LYS A 128 9.34 -7.14 12.50
C LYS A 128 8.12 -7.33 11.63
N GLY A 129 7.93 -8.57 11.19
CA GLY A 129 6.77 -8.97 10.41
C GLY A 129 5.80 -9.80 11.22
N ARG A 130 4.54 -9.74 10.82
CA ARG A 130 3.48 -10.55 11.43
C ARG A 130 2.38 -10.83 10.42
N SER A 131 1.77 -11.98 10.55
CA SER A 131 0.54 -12.29 9.82
C SER A 131 -0.64 -11.60 10.49
N VAL A 132 -1.56 -11.13 9.70
CA VAL A 132 -2.72 -10.39 10.20
C VAL A 132 -4.03 -10.93 9.65
#